data_10628fea299180849aafaac6950b8c9f
#
_entry.id   10628fea299180849aafaac6950b8c9f
#
_cell.length_a   1.000
_cell.length_b   1.000
_cell.length_c   1.000
_cell.angle_alpha   90.00
_cell.angle_beta   90.00
_cell.angle_gamma   90.00
#
_symmetry.space_group_name_H-M   'P 1'
#
loop_
_entity.id
_entity.type
_entity.pdbx_description
1 polymer ?
#
loop_
_entity_poly.entity_id
_entity_poly.type
_entity_poly.pdbx_seq_one_letter_code
_entity_poly.pdbx_strand_id
1 'polypeptide(L)'
;EITLKSPDLSFLNALTMEFCDVVPREWVEKWGKQINRHPLGTGRMMFESWTPGREIVLVRNPSYWDEGKPYLDGITYALSFQPATALLKLQRAEVDALGDGLPPADLARVQADPKWKEYVYSQPRIAISYLFLNDGMKPFDNPKVREAIAWAVDRDKLVQLQAGQAQSLYQFYPPGMPGHVEGKEYYGYDPEKAKQLLAEAGYPDGFETMLYTDNVDPGPKLMQSVQADLAAIGIKADLKTMGNNAYYNQQSTPNTLTMGSFGWWMDFPDPSDWIGPLFSKASAVPGGMNSSFWWSQELEDAYVAAQAMTDPQARIEAYSAMQDIIAADTAYAPLYSPTQTTMCSENVGGFYLHPVYQIDPGSCWMK
;
A
#
# COMPACT_ATOMS: atom_id res chain seq x y z
N GLU A 1 19.60 -8.47 25.15
CA GLU A 1 18.56 -7.86 26.00
C GLU A 1 18.22 -6.48 25.45
N ILE A 2 16.91 -6.19 25.32
CA ILE A 2 16.40 -4.88 24.87
C ILE A 2 15.58 -4.30 26.02
N THR A 3 15.89 -3.07 26.42
CA THR A 3 15.14 -2.34 27.44
C THR A 3 14.45 -1.14 26.79
N LEU A 4 13.11 -1.12 26.85
CA LEU A 4 12.33 0.00 26.35
C LEU A 4 12.33 1.17 27.35
N LYS A 5 12.30 2.39 26.85
CA LYS A 5 12.19 3.61 27.69
C LYS A 5 10.79 3.80 28.28
N SER A 6 9.78 3.26 27.60
CA SER A 6 8.37 3.26 27.99
C SER A 6 7.72 1.96 27.52
N PRO A 7 6.57 1.55 28.11
CA PRO A 7 5.78 0.45 27.58
C PRO A 7 5.41 0.71 26.11
N ASP A 8 5.51 -0.33 25.29
CA ASP A 8 5.12 -0.28 23.87
C ASP A 8 4.60 -1.65 23.45
N LEU A 9 3.30 -1.79 23.28
CA LEU A 9 2.66 -3.03 22.86
C LEU A 9 2.93 -3.40 21.39
N SER A 10 3.31 -2.44 20.57
CA SER A 10 3.65 -2.69 19.15
C SER A 10 5.07 -3.19 18.95
N PHE A 11 5.94 -3.07 19.96
CA PHE A 11 7.37 -3.33 19.83
C PHE A 11 7.69 -4.73 19.29
N LEU A 12 7.02 -5.77 19.81
CA LEU A 12 7.26 -7.15 19.34
C LEU A 12 6.79 -7.33 17.89
N ASN A 13 5.72 -6.65 17.49
CA ASN A 13 5.26 -6.64 16.09
C ASN A 13 6.28 -5.92 15.19
N ALA A 14 6.80 -4.78 15.64
CA ALA A 14 7.82 -4.05 14.87
C ALA A 14 9.11 -4.86 14.68
N LEU A 15 9.47 -5.74 15.61
CA LEU A 15 10.63 -6.63 15.48
C LEU A 15 10.46 -7.70 14.39
N THR A 16 9.24 -7.92 13.86
CA THR A 16 9.03 -8.83 12.72
C THR A 16 9.38 -8.21 11.38
N MET A 17 9.68 -6.92 11.35
CA MET A 17 10.02 -6.21 10.12
C MET A 17 11.46 -6.51 9.68
N GLU A 18 11.66 -6.61 8.38
CA GLU A 18 12.92 -7.01 7.74
C GLU A 18 14.12 -6.16 8.15
N PHE A 19 13.93 -4.87 8.44
CA PHE A 19 15.01 -3.99 8.88
C PHE A 19 15.40 -4.20 10.35
N CYS A 20 14.68 -5.06 11.09
CA CYS A 20 15.06 -5.53 12.41
C CYS A 20 15.85 -6.84 12.37
N ASP A 21 16.08 -7.41 11.19
CA ASP A 21 16.85 -8.63 11.01
C ASP A 21 18.30 -8.45 11.51
N VAL A 22 18.81 -9.50 12.14
CA VAL A 22 20.17 -9.50 12.68
C VAL A 22 21.18 -9.76 11.56
N VAL A 23 22.09 -8.82 11.36
CA VAL A 23 23.19 -8.94 10.40
C VAL A 23 24.55 -8.92 11.12
N PRO A 24 25.57 -9.68 10.64
CA PRO A 24 26.90 -9.68 11.26
C PRO A 24 27.56 -8.31 11.13
N ARG A 25 28.14 -7.83 12.23
CA ARG A 25 28.81 -6.52 12.28
C ARG A 25 29.94 -6.40 11.23
N GLU A 26 30.78 -7.45 11.12
CA GLU A 26 31.87 -7.51 10.15
C GLU A 26 31.40 -7.45 8.70
N TRP A 27 30.16 -7.89 8.42
CA TRP A 27 29.55 -7.79 7.09
C TRP A 27 29.13 -6.35 6.78
N VAL A 28 28.54 -5.67 7.78
CA VAL A 28 28.19 -4.24 7.68
C VAL A 28 29.46 -3.39 7.48
N GLU A 29 30.51 -3.66 8.25
CA GLU A 29 31.79 -2.97 8.14
C GLU A 29 32.46 -3.19 6.78
N LYS A 30 32.37 -4.42 6.23
CA LYS A 30 32.93 -4.77 4.92
C LYS A 30 32.26 -4.03 3.76
N TRP A 31 30.92 -3.95 3.76
CA TRP A 31 30.14 -3.47 2.63
C TRP A 31 29.64 -2.04 2.79
N GLY A 32 29.50 -1.54 4.01
CA GLY A 32 29.06 -0.17 4.30
C GLY A 32 27.77 0.19 3.55
N LYS A 33 27.81 1.27 2.75
CA LYS A 33 26.67 1.71 1.96
C LYS A 33 26.21 0.76 0.83
N GLN A 34 26.99 -0.27 0.54
CA GLN A 34 26.66 -1.26 -0.49
C GLN A 34 26.03 -2.53 0.09
N ILE A 35 25.76 -2.58 1.40
CA ILE A 35 25.22 -3.77 2.07
C ILE A 35 23.92 -4.27 1.45
N ASN A 36 23.08 -3.36 0.93
CA ASN A 36 21.82 -3.67 0.23
C ASN A 36 22.02 -4.47 -1.08
N ARG A 37 23.27 -4.54 -1.58
CA ARG A 37 23.66 -5.37 -2.75
C ARG A 37 24.29 -6.70 -2.35
N HIS A 38 24.51 -6.88 -1.06
CA HIS A 38 25.17 -8.05 -0.48
C HIS A 38 24.41 -8.55 0.74
N PRO A 39 23.13 -8.96 0.60
CA PRO A 39 22.34 -9.44 1.70
C PRO A 39 22.99 -10.72 2.29
N LEU A 40 23.02 -10.81 3.61
CA LEU A 40 23.48 -11.98 4.36
C LEU A 40 22.55 -12.20 5.54
N GLY A 41 22.00 -13.38 5.67
CA GLY A 41 21.08 -13.76 6.73
C GLY A 41 21.12 -15.26 7.02
N THR A 42 20.25 -15.70 7.91
CA THR A 42 20.08 -17.11 8.31
C THR A 42 18.87 -17.77 7.66
N GLY A 43 18.29 -17.13 6.63
CA GLY A 43 17.11 -17.59 5.93
C GLY A 43 17.32 -18.87 5.12
N ARG A 44 16.21 -19.43 4.62
CA ARG A 44 16.19 -20.69 3.85
C ARG A 44 16.84 -20.58 2.47
N MET A 45 16.94 -19.37 1.91
CA MET A 45 17.59 -19.08 0.64
C MET A 45 18.74 -18.12 0.84
N MET A 46 19.82 -18.28 0.07
CA MET A 46 20.96 -17.40 0.04
C MET A 46 20.95 -16.58 -1.24
N PHE A 47 21.37 -15.33 -1.15
CA PHE A 47 21.58 -14.47 -2.31
C PHE A 47 22.76 -14.97 -3.15
N GLU A 48 22.56 -15.15 -4.43
CA GLU A 48 23.61 -15.51 -5.40
C GLU A 48 23.99 -14.31 -6.25
N SER A 49 23.01 -13.69 -6.94
CA SER A 49 23.31 -12.58 -7.85
C SER A 49 22.12 -11.65 -8.06
N TRP A 50 22.42 -10.41 -8.47
CA TRP A 50 21.45 -9.43 -8.90
C TRP A 50 21.93 -8.67 -10.14
N THR A 51 21.25 -8.88 -11.27
CA THR A 51 21.40 -8.11 -12.49
C THR A 51 20.29 -7.06 -12.54
N PRO A 52 20.57 -5.77 -12.26
CA PRO A 52 19.54 -4.73 -12.22
C PRO A 52 18.68 -4.69 -13.47
N GLY A 53 17.36 -4.60 -13.30
CA GLY A 53 16.38 -4.57 -14.38
C GLY A 53 16.14 -5.91 -15.08
N ARG A 54 16.87 -6.97 -14.73
CA ARG A 54 16.76 -8.28 -15.33
C ARG A 54 16.31 -9.37 -14.36
N GLU A 55 17.13 -9.65 -13.32
CA GLU A 55 16.85 -10.78 -12.43
C GLU A 55 17.55 -10.66 -11.08
N ILE A 56 16.97 -11.33 -10.08
CA ILE A 56 17.60 -11.67 -8.79
C ILE A 56 17.60 -13.18 -8.68
N VAL A 57 18.74 -13.78 -8.34
CA VAL A 57 18.90 -15.22 -8.17
C VAL A 57 19.20 -15.54 -6.71
N LEU A 58 18.41 -16.45 -6.16
CA LEU A 58 18.60 -17.02 -4.84
C LEU A 58 18.86 -18.52 -4.98
N VAL A 59 19.72 -19.07 -4.13
CA VAL A 59 20.03 -20.51 -4.05
C VAL A 59 19.71 -21.07 -2.68
N ARG A 60 19.50 -22.37 -2.59
CA ARG A 60 19.26 -23.08 -1.34
C ARG A 60 20.37 -22.78 -0.31
N ASN A 61 19.97 -22.52 0.93
CA ASN A 61 20.90 -22.47 2.06
C ASN A 61 21.13 -23.89 2.61
N PRO A 62 22.32 -24.48 2.42
CA PRO A 62 22.60 -25.85 2.89
C PRO A 62 22.70 -25.93 4.40
N SER A 63 22.86 -24.79 5.09
CA SER A 63 22.96 -24.68 6.54
C SER A 63 21.69 -24.16 7.20
N TYR A 64 20.57 -24.23 6.49
CA TYR A 64 19.30 -23.78 7.07
C TYR A 64 18.90 -24.65 8.25
N TRP A 65 18.46 -24.01 9.33
CA TRP A 65 18.20 -24.65 10.61
C TRP A 65 16.99 -25.61 10.61
N ASP A 66 16.02 -25.41 9.69
CA ASP A 66 14.85 -26.26 9.59
C ASP A 66 15.14 -27.39 8.59
N GLU A 67 15.42 -28.58 9.14
CA GLU A 67 15.89 -29.74 8.40
C GLU A 67 14.88 -30.17 7.31
N GLY A 68 15.39 -30.46 6.13
CA GLY A 68 14.57 -30.83 4.96
C GLY A 68 13.99 -29.65 4.18
N LYS A 69 14.25 -28.41 4.59
CA LYS A 69 13.84 -27.19 3.89
C LYS A 69 15.05 -26.32 3.47
N PRO A 70 14.87 -25.44 2.48
CA PRO A 70 13.73 -25.32 1.56
C PRO A 70 13.63 -26.50 0.61
N TYR A 71 12.45 -26.68 -0.03
CA TYR A 71 12.26 -27.74 -1.02
C TYR A 71 12.88 -27.41 -2.38
N LEU A 72 12.94 -26.10 -2.72
CA LEU A 72 13.53 -25.62 -3.96
C LEU A 72 15.07 -25.55 -3.86
N ASP A 73 15.75 -25.81 -4.96
CA ASP A 73 17.20 -25.61 -5.09
C ASP A 73 17.56 -24.12 -5.32
N GLY A 74 16.65 -23.36 -5.93
CA GLY A 74 16.82 -21.93 -6.18
C GLY A 74 15.53 -21.26 -6.57
N ILE A 75 15.56 -19.91 -6.56
CA ILE A 75 14.45 -19.04 -6.98
C ILE A 75 15.05 -17.95 -7.84
N THR A 76 14.47 -17.74 -9.04
CA THR A 76 14.85 -16.62 -9.90
C THR A 76 13.69 -15.65 -10.01
N TYR A 77 13.87 -14.43 -9.55
CA TYR A 77 12.94 -13.34 -9.77
C TYR A 77 13.30 -12.65 -11.10
N ALA A 78 12.47 -12.85 -12.10
CA ALA A 78 12.58 -12.14 -13.37
C ALA A 78 11.92 -10.75 -13.25
N LEU A 79 12.70 -9.68 -13.45
CA LEU A 79 12.32 -8.30 -13.16
C LEU A 79 11.84 -7.54 -14.39
N SER A 80 11.17 -6.40 -14.17
CA SER A 80 10.83 -5.38 -15.18
C SER A 80 9.85 -5.84 -16.27
N PHE A 81 8.95 -6.77 -15.95
CA PHE A 81 7.85 -7.14 -16.84
C PHE A 81 6.56 -6.42 -16.45
N GLN A 82 5.84 -5.94 -17.45
CA GLN A 82 4.46 -5.52 -17.24
C GLN A 82 3.60 -6.76 -16.92
N PRO A 83 2.56 -6.65 -16.06
CA PRO A 83 1.76 -7.79 -15.62
C PRO A 83 1.18 -8.64 -16.75
N ALA A 84 0.71 -8.02 -17.85
CA ALA A 84 0.21 -8.75 -19.01
C ALA A 84 1.30 -9.59 -19.70
N THR A 85 2.53 -9.09 -19.77
CA THR A 85 3.67 -9.84 -20.33
C THR A 85 4.06 -10.98 -19.42
N ALA A 86 4.06 -10.77 -18.09
CA ALA A 86 4.33 -11.82 -17.12
C ALA A 86 3.29 -12.96 -17.22
N LEU A 87 2.00 -12.64 -17.38
CA LEU A 87 0.95 -13.62 -17.61
C LEU A 87 1.19 -14.46 -18.87
N LEU A 88 1.57 -13.83 -19.98
CA LEU A 88 1.90 -14.58 -21.21
C LEU A 88 3.10 -15.52 -21.02
N LYS A 89 4.12 -15.10 -20.27
CA LYS A 89 5.27 -15.93 -19.92
C LYS A 89 4.87 -17.14 -19.08
N LEU A 90 4.02 -16.95 -18.07
CA LEU A 90 3.48 -18.04 -17.26
C LEU A 90 2.70 -19.04 -18.14
N GLN A 91 1.83 -18.56 -19.03
CA GLN A 91 1.04 -19.41 -19.93
C GLN A 91 1.91 -20.19 -20.93
N ARG A 92 3.12 -19.74 -21.22
CA ARG A 92 4.13 -20.39 -22.07
C ARG A 92 5.12 -21.26 -21.28
N ALA A 93 4.94 -21.37 -19.96
CA ALA A 93 5.86 -22.07 -19.06
C ALA A 93 7.29 -21.50 -19.07
N GLU A 94 7.43 -20.18 -19.30
CA GLU A 94 8.70 -19.46 -19.19
C GLU A 94 8.96 -18.97 -17.76
N VAL A 95 7.93 -18.89 -16.92
CA VAL A 95 7.97 -18.62 -15.48
C VAL A 95 6.94 -19.48 -14.76
N ASP A 96 7.11 -19.71 -13.46
CA ASP A 96 6.27 -20.63 -12.68
C ASP A 96 5.20 -19.90 -11.83
N ALA A 97 5.37 -18.63 -11.54
CA ALA A 97 4.42 -17.82 -10.77
C ALA A 97 4.47 -16.34 -11.17
N LEU A 98 3.37 -15.61 -10.94
CA LEU A 98 3.31 -14.16 -11.10
C LEU A 98 3.68 -13.47 -9.77
N GLY A 99 4.67 -12.58 -9.79
CA GLY A 99 5.08 -11.79 -8.64
C GLY A 99 4.15 -10.61 -8.37
N ASP A 100 3.81 -9.84 -9.42
CA ASP A 100 3.08 -8.57 -9.30
C ASP A 100 1.55 -8.71 -9.47
N GLY A 101 1.05 -9.96 -9.55
CA GLY A 101 -0.37 -10.23 -9.63
C GLY A 101 -0.90 -10.44 -11.07
N LEU A 102 -2.19 -10.78 -11.13
CA LEU A 102 -2.93 -11.00 -12.37
C LEU A 102 -3.57 -9.69 -12.84
N PRO A 103 -3.36 -9.28 -14.10
CA PRO A 103 -3.97 -8.05 -14.60
C PRO A 103 -5.50 -8.07 -14.46
N PRO A 104 -6.15 -7.01 -13.97
CA PRO A 104 -7.62 -6.94 -13.85
C PRO A 104 -8.36 -7.26 -15.15
N ALA A 105 -7.84 -6.78 -16.29
CA ALA A 105 -8.43 -7.01 -17.60
C ALA A 105 -8.43 -8.50 -18.03
N ASP A 106 -7.52 -9.31 -17.49
CA ASP A 106 -7.39 -10.72 -17.81
C ASP A 106 -8.11 -11.66 -16.82
N LEU A 107 -8.52 -11.15 -15.67
CA LEU A 107 -9.06 -11.95 -14.56
C LEU A 107 -10.24 -12.83 -15.01
N ALA A 108 -11.27 -12.23 -15.61
CA ALA A 108 -12.45 -12.96 -16.04
C ALA A 108 -12.11 -14.07 -17.07
N ARG A 109 -11.20 -13.75 -18.00
CA ARG A 109 -10.75 -14.72 -19.02
C ARG A 109 -10.01 -15.90 -18.38
N VAL A 110 -9.10 -15.63 -17.45
CA VAL A 110 -8.29 -16.66 -16.78
C VAL A 110 -9.17 -17.52 -15.86
N GLN A 111 -10.09 -16.92 -15.11
CA GLN A 111 -11.04 -17.65 -14.25
C GLN A 111 -12.03 -18.51 -15.02
N ALA A 112 -12.36 -18.16 -16.27
CA ALA A 112 -13.20 -18.97 -17.15
C ALA A 112 -12.44 -20.10 -17.84
N ASP A 113 -11.12 -20.06 -17.87
CA ASP A 113 -10.28 -21.07 -18.53
C ASP A 113 -10.13 -22.32 -17.66
N PRO A 114 -10.63 -23.51 -18.09
CA PRO A 114 -10.54 -24.74 -17.32
C PRO A 114 -9.11 -25.15 -16.94
N LYS A 115 -8.12 -24.75 -17.74
CA LYS A 115 -6.70 -25.03 -17.47
C LYS A 115 -6.14 -24.22 -16.31
N TRP A 116 -6.57 -22.95 -16.17
CA TRP A 116 -5.91 -21.99 -15.29
C TRP A 116 -6.71 -21.64 -14.04
N LYS A 117 -8.05 -21.77 -14.05
CA LYS A 117 -8.94 -21.31 -12.96
C LYS A 117 -8.56 -21.83 -11.57
N GLU A 118 -8.02 -23.05 -11.48
CA GLU A 118 -7.66 -23.70 -10.21
C GLU A 118 -6.30 -23.22 -9.65
N TYR A 119 -5.56 -22.47 -10.46
CA TYR A 119 -4.24 -21.91 -10.11
C TYR A 119 -4.28 -20.41 -9.89
N VAL A 120 -5.47 -19.83 -9.80
CA VAL A 120 -5.71 -18.44 -9.43
C VAL A 120 -5.95 -18.35 -7.93
N TYR A 121 -5.16 -17.54 -7.27
CA TYR A 121 -5.24 -17.29 -5.83
C TYR A 121 -5.63 -15.84 -5.60
N SER A 122 -6.64 -15.61 -4.76
CA SER A 122 -7.09 -14.27 -4.39
C SER A 122 -7.16 -14.13 -2.88
N GLN A 123 -6.66 -13.01 -2.35
CA GLN A 123 -6.75 -12.69 -0.94
C GLN A 123 -6.87 -11.18 -0.75
N PRO A 124 -7.84 -10.69 0.05
CA PRO A 124 -7.86 -9.30 0.49
C PRO A 124 -6.54 -8.93 1.17
N ARG A 125 -5.98 -7.78 0.81
CA ARG A 125 -4.80 -7.24 1.48
C ARG A 125 -5.23 -6.34 2.63
N ILE A 126 -4.46 -6.34 3.70
CA ILE A 126 -4.59 -5.32 4.73
C ILE A 126 -3.83 -4.09 4.23
N ALA A 127 -4.50 -3.34 3.38
CA ALA A 127 -3.94 -2.21 2.65
C ALA A 127 -5.03 -1.21 2.26
N ILE A 128 -4.63 0.03 2.02
CA ILE A 128 -5.50 1.09 1.52
C ILE A 128 -4.89 1.77 0.30
N SER A 129 -5.76 2.24 -0.59
CA SER A 129 -5.44 3.27 -1.57
C SER A 129 -6.25 4.53 -1.23
N TYR A 130 -5.64 5.68 -1.39
CA TYR A 130 -6.23 6.97 -1.05
C TYR A 130 -5.74 8.08 -1.97
N LEU A 131 -6.46 9.20 -2.00
CA LEU A 131 -5.95 10.47 -2.50
C LEU A 131 -5.34 11.25 -1.34
N PHE A 132 -4.06 11.57 -1.43
CA PHE A 132 -3.50 12.61 -0.58
C PHE A 132 -3.89 13.99 -1.15
N LEU A 133 -4.14 14.92 -0.24
CA LEU A 133 -4.55 16.29 -0.51
C LEU A 133 -3.59 17.18 0.28
N ASN A 134 -2.66 17.86 -0.39
CA ASN A 134 -1.53 18.53 0.26
C ASN A 134 -2.00 19.78 1.02
N ASP A 135 -2.10 19.69 2.35
CA ASP A 135 -2.55 20.72 3.26
C ASP A 135 -1.67 22.01 3.22
N GLY A 136 -0.42 21.87 2.83
CA GLY A 136 0.49 23.01 2.64
C GLY A 136 0.25 23.81 1.36
N MET A 137 -0.67 23.42 0.49
CA MET A 137 -0.88 24.01 -0.84
C MET A 137 -2.33 24.41 -1.06
N LYS A 138 -2.54 25.67 -1.53
CA LYS A 138 -3.90 26.12 -1.89
C LYS A 138 -4.42 25.40 -3.13
N PRO A 139 -5.73 25.10 -3.17
CA PRO A 139 -6.75 25.38 -2.15
C PRO A 139 -6.94 24.24 -1.11
N PHE A 140 -6.04 23.26 -1.06
CA PHE A 140 -6.13 22.07 -0.21
C PHE A 140 -5.85 22.37 1.28
N ASP A 141 -5.38 23.58 1.61
CA ASP A 141 -5.30 24.11 2.98
C ASP A 141 -6.68 24.34 3.63
N ASN A 142 -7.76 24.31 2.81
CA ASN A 142 -9.13 24.42 3.30
C ASN A 142 -9.75 23.04 3.47
N PRO A 143 -10.15 22.61 4.69
CA PRO A 143 -10.73 21.30 4.95
C PRO A 143 -12.02 21.03 4.16
N LYS A 144 -12.83 22.06 3.89
CA LYS A 144 -14.05 21.91 3.07
C LYS A 144 -13.74 21.54 1.61
N VAL A 145 -12.63 22.01 1.07
CA VAL A 145 -12.16 21.60 -0.26
C VAL A 145 -11.76 20.12 -0.25
N ARG A 146 -11.05 19.69 0.79
CA ARG A 146 -10.67 18.29 0.94
C ARG A 146 -11.89 17.39 1.14
N GLU A 147 -12.85 17.82 1.96
CA GLU A 147 -14.12 17.12 2.16
C GLU A 147 -14.93 17.02 0.86
N ALA A 148 -15.03 18.10 0.10
CA ALA A 148 -15.71 18.09 -1.20
C ALA A 148 -15.12 17.04 -2.15
N ILE A 149 -13.81 16.93 -2.23
CA ILE A 149 -13.12 15.91 -3.03
C ILE A 149 -13.45 14.51 -2.54
N ALA A 150 -13.47 14.28 -1.23
CA ALA A 150 -13.80 13.00 -0.66
C ALA A 150 -15.25 12.55 -0.96
N TRP A 151 -16.21 13.49 -1.02
CA TRP A 151 -17.60 13.22 -1.42
C TRP A 151 -17.79 13.09 -2.94
N ALA A 152 -16.88 13.63 -3.75
CA ALA A 152 -17.00 13.62 -5.21
C ALA A 152 -16.57 12.31 -5.87
N VAL A 153 -15.72 11.52 -5.22
CA VAL A 153 -15.13 10.33 -5.84
C VAL A 153 -16.04 9.11 -5.74
N ASP A 154 -16.39 8.54 -6.90
CA ASP A 154 -17.13 7.28 -7.01
C ASP A 154 -16.20 6.07 -6.81
N ARG A 155 -16.18 5.55 -5.58
CA ARG A 155 -15.34 4.42 -5.17
C ARG A 155 -15.76 3.13 -5.82
N ASP A 156 -17.06 2.92 -6.01
CA ASP A 156 -17.60 1.69 -6.60
C ASP A 156 -17.20 1.57 -8.07
N LYS A 157 -17.14 2.69 -8.77
CA LYS A 157 -16.61 2.74 -10.14
C LYS A 157 -15.11 2.39 -10.19
N LEU A 158 -14.32 2.83 -9.21
CA LEU A 158 -12.91 2.44 -9.11
C LEU A 158 -12.75 0.94 -8.88
N VAL A 159 -13.59 0.34 -8.03
CA VAL A 159 -13.62 -1.12 -7.80
C VAL A 159 -14.03 -1.89 -9.06
N GLN A 160 -15.04 -1.39 -9.80
CA GLN A 160 -15.46 -1.99 -11.08
C GLN A 160 -14.32 -1.97 -12.11
N LEU A 161 -13.56 -0.88 -12.19
CA LEU A 161 -12.38 -0.78 -13.08
C LEU A 161 -11.27 -1.77 -12.73
N GLN A 162 -11.24 -2.26 -11.49
CA GLN A 162 -10.31 -3.29 -11.01
C GLN A 162 -10.88 -4.71 -11.12
N ALA A 163 -12.02 -4.89 -11.78
CA ALA A 163 -12.66 -6.19 -12.01
C ALA A 163 -12.87 -7.00 -10.72
N GLY A 164 -13.19 -6.35 -9.60
CA GLY A 164 -13.39 -6.99 -8.30
C GLY A 164 -12.11 -7.30 -7.52
N GLN A 165 -10.95 -6.85 -8.00
CA GLN A 165 -9.68 -6.96 -7.24
C GLN A 165 -9.52 -5.82 -6.23
N ALA A 166 -10.61 -5.30 -5.70
CA ALA A 166 -10.67 -4.31 -4.64
C ALA A 166 -12.05 -4.29 -4.01
N GLN A 167 -12.18 -3.63 -2.87
CA GLN A 167 -13.44 -3.26 -2.24
C GLN A 167 -13.43 -1.77 -1.88
N SER A 168 -14.56 -1.08 -2.02
CA SER A 168 -14.68 0.34 -1.69
C SER A 168 -14.35 0.57 -0.22
N LEU A 169 -13.60 1.62 0.06
CA LEU A 169 -13.18 1.95 1.43
C LEU A 169 -13.64 3.37 1.79
N TYR A 170 -14.36 3.47 2.92
CA TYR A 170 -14.98 4.70 3.39
C TYR A 170 -14.43 5.18 4.74
N GLN A 171 -13.42 4.50 5.25
CA GLN A 171 -12.70 4.81 6.50
C GLN A 171 -11.19 4.66 6.32
N PHE A 172 -10.40 5.01 7.35
CA PHE A 172 -8.94 5.06 7.23
C PHE A 172 -8.24 3.72 7.53
N TYR A 173 -8.90 2.79 8.21
CA TYR A 173 -8.39 1.43 8.40
C TYR A 173 -9.08 0.45 7.45
N PRO A 174 -8.31 -0.40 6.74
CA PRO A 174 -8.90 -1.44 5.89
C PRO A 174 -9.50 -2.58 6.73
N PRO A 175 -10.39 -3.39 6.16
CA PRO A 175 -10.85 -4.61 6.80
C PRO A 175 -9.69 -5.53 7.19
N GLY A 176 -9.78 -6.14 8.37
CA GLY A 176 -8.74 -6.99 8.95
C GLY A 176 -7.67 -6.25 9.75
N MET A 177 -7.61 -4.91 9.65
CA MET A 177 -6.73 -4.11 10.48
C MET A 177 -7.36 -3.86 11.87
N PRO A 178 -6.63 -4.05 12.98
CA PRO A 178 -7.11 -3.61 14.29
C PRO A 178 -7.45 -2.11 14.26
N GLY A 179 -8.63 -1.74 14.75
CA GLY A 179 -9.15 -0.36 14.67
C GLY A 179 -10.12 -0.12 13.51
N HIS A 180 -10.25 -1.05 12.56
CA HIS A 180 -11.34 -1.02 11.58
C HIS A 180 -12.72 -1.15 12.30
N VAL A 181 -13.69 -0.34 11.88
CA VAL A 181 -15.05 -0.38 12.42
C VAL A 181 -16.00 -0.82 11.33
N GLU A 182 -16.62 -1.99 11.52
CA GLU A 182 -17.55 -2.54 10.54
C GLU A 182 -18.71 -1.60 10.26
N GLY A 183 -18.97 -1.33 8.96
CA GLY A 183 -20.06 -0.45 8.53
C GLY A 183 -19.84 1.04 8.78
N LYS A 184 -18.68 1.47 9.26
CA LYS A 184 -18.37 2.90 9.43
C LYS A 184 -18.02 3.53 8.08
N GLU A 185 -18.72 4.59 7.72
CA GLU A 185 -18.50 5.37 6.52
C GLU A 185 -18.39 6.85 6.87
N TYR A 186 -17.26 7.49 6.50
CA TYR A 186 -17.06 8.93 6.71
C TYR A 186 -17.54 9.73 5.50
N TYR A 187 -17.35 9.21 4.30
CA TYR A 187 -17.69 9.87 3.04
C TYR A 187 -18.40 8.89 2.12
N GLY A 188 -19.53 9.31 1.53
CA GLY A 188 -20.19 8.58 0.46
C GLY A 188 -19.80 9.12 -0.93
N TYR A 189 -20.62 8.83 -1.93
CA TYR A 189 -20.56 9.47 -3.24
C TYR A 189 -21.77 10.41 -3.39
N ASP A 190 -21.53 11.70 -3.30
CA ASP A 190 -22.55 12.75 -3.43
C ASP A 190 -21.96 14.01 -4.09
N PRO A 191 -21.97 14.07 -5.44
CA PRO A 191 -21.44 15.21 -6.17
C PRO A 191 -22.17 16.54 -5.87
N GLU A 192 -23.45 16.52 -5.49
CA GLU A 192 -24.18 17.73 -5.17
C GLU A 192 -23.74 18.29 -3.81
N LYS A 193 -23.56 17.43 -2.81
CA LYS A 193 -22.92 17.82 -1.54
C LYS A 193 -21.51 18.36 -1.77
N ALA A 194 -20.75 17.72 -2.64
CA ALA A 194 -19.39 18.17 -2.97
C ALA A 194 -19.38 19.58 -3.56
N LYS A 195 -20.29 19.90 -4.49
CA LYS A 195 -20.46 21.27 -5.05
C LYS A 195 -20.85 22.28 -3.98
N GLN A 196 -21.75 21.90 -3.08
CA GLN A 196 -22.14 22.79 -1.96
C GLN A 196 -20.93 23.11 -1.08
N LEU A 197 -20.13 22.11 -0.71
CA LEU A 197 -18.92 22.30 0.09
C LEU A 197 -17.88 23.18 -0.62
N LEU A 198 -17.71 23.02 -1.94
CA LEU A 198 -16.83 23.91 -2.72
C LEU A 198 -17.35 25.36 -2.72
N ALA A 199 -18.65 25.57 -2.87
CA ALA A 199 -19.23 26.90 -2.82
C ALA A 199 -19.03 27.54 -1.43
N GLU A 200 -19.23 26.79 -0.35
CA GLU A 200 -18.97 27.23 1.02
C GLU A 200 -17.48 27.52 1.28
N ALA A 201 -16.58 26.81 0.57
CA ALA A 201 -15.14 27.03 0.61
C ALA A 201 -14.68 28.26 -0.21
N GLY A 202 -15.61 28.91 -0.96
CA GLY A 202 -15.30 30.04 -1.81
C GLY A 202 -14.96 29.69 -3.27
N TYR A 203 -15.27 28.48 -3.70
CA TYR A 203 -15.01 27.97 -5.06
C TYR A 203 -16.31 27.46 -5.76
N PRO A 204 -17.36 28.31 -5.90
CA PRO A 204 -18.65 27.87 -6.45
C PRO A 204 -18.55 27.38 -7.90
N ASP A 205 -17.56 27.85 -8.67
CA ASP A 205 -17.30 27.47 -10.06
C ASP A 205 -16.14 26.43 -10.17
N GLY A 206 -15.66 25.92 -9.02
CA GLY A 206 -14.51 25.04 -8.97
C GLY A 206 -13.16 25.77 -9.11
N PHE A 207 -12.13 25.03 -9.49
CA PHE A 207 -10.77 25.55 -9.69
C PHE A 207 -9.95 24.63 -10.59
N GLU A 208 -8.78 25.10 -11.04
CA GLU A 208 -7.81 24.32 -11.81
C GLU A 208 -6.70 23.81 -10.89
N THR A 209 -6.29 22.56 -11.08
CA THR A 209 -5.22 21.91 -10.30
C THR A 209 -4.57 20.78 -11.07
N MET A 210 -3.61 20.11 -10.43
CA MET A 210 -2.96 18.90 -10.95
C MET A 210 -3.39 17.67 -10.14
N LEU A 211 -3.56 16.54 -10.82
CA LEU A 211 -3.74 15.22 -10.23
C LEU A 211 -2.57 14.33 -10.64
N TYR A 212 -1.88 13.76 -9.68
CA TYR A 212 -0.66 12.99 -9.92
C TYR A 212 -0.84 11.50 -9.63
N THR A 213 -0.14 10.66 -10.39
CA THR A 213 -0.02 9.23 -10.15
C THR A 213 1.27 8.70 -10.76
N ASP A 214 1.66 7.49 -10.39
CA ASP A 214 2.71 6.79 -11.11
C ASP A 214 2.23 6.33 -12.51
N ASN A 215 3.14 5.77 -13.31
CA ASN A 215 2.84 5.27 -14.64
C ASN A 215 2.60 3.74 -14.68
N VAL A 216 2.30 3.14 -13.54
CA VAL A 216 2.05 1.69 -13.42
C VAL A 216 0.55 1.41 -13.54
N ASP A 217 0.16 0.50 -14.45
CA ASP A 217 -1.24 0.04 -14.55
C ASP A 217 -1.68 -0.65 -13.23
N PRO A 218 -2.92 -0.42 -12.76
CA PRO A 218 -4.00 0.38 -13.37
C PRO A 218 -4.04 1.85 -12.92
N GLY A 219 -3.04 2.36 -12.20
CA GLY A 219 -3.03 3.71 -11.59
C GLY A 219 -3.53 4.82 -12.52
N PRO A 220 -2.97 5.01 -13.73
CA PRO A 220 -3.42 6.06 -14.65
C PRO A 220 -4.91 5.96 -15.02
N LYS A 221 -5.44 4.75 -15.23
CA LYS A 221 -6.85 4.54 -15.57
C LYS A 221 -7.79 4.88 -14.42
N LEU A 222 -7.39 4.52 -13.20
CA LEU A 222 -8.15 4.85 -12.00
C LEU A 222 -8.18 6.36 -11.79
N MET A 223 -7.05 7.03 -11.98
CA MET A 223 -6.97 8.49 -11.83
C MET A 223 -7.68 9.25 -12.96
N GLN A 224 -7.83 8.69 -14.17
CA GLN A 224 -8.73 9.23 -15.18
C GLN A 224 -10.21 9.20 -14.73
N SER A 225 -10.62 8.15 -14.00
CA SER A 225 -11.96 8.09 -13.41
C SER A 225 -12.14 9.18 -12.35
N VAL A 226 -11.16 9.33 -11.44
CA VAL A 226 -11.17 10.39 -10.43
C VAL A 226 -11.18 11.77 -11.08
N GLN A 227 -10.40 12.00 -12.13
CA GLN A 227 -10.40 13.24 -12.91
C GLN A 227 -11.80 13.58 -13.45
N ALA A 228 -12.52 12.59 -13.97
CA ALA A 228 -13.89 12.78 -14.48
C ALA A 228 -14.87 13.11 -13.33
N ASP A 229 -14.74 12.48 -12.17
CA ASP A 229 -15.58 12.77 -11.01
C ASP A 229 -15.31 14.19 -10.48
N LEU A 230 -14.06 14.62 -10.42
CA LEU A 230 -13.68 15.99 -10.04
C LEU A 230 -14.21 17.03 -11.04
N ALA A 231 -14.17 16.73 -12.35
CA ALA A 231 -14.72 17.61 -13.37
C ALA A 231 -16.23 17.80 -13.22
N ALA A 232 -16.97 16.79 -12.75
CA ALA A 232 -18.42 16.86 -12.51
C ALA A 232 -18.78 17.86 -11.40
N ILE A 233 -17.84 18.22 -10.53
CA ILE A 233 -18.02 19.23 -9.47
C ILE A 233 -17.29 20.55 -9.77
N GLY A 234 -16.77 20.74 -10.99
CA GLY A 234 -16.11 21.97 -11.44
C GLY A 234 -14.59 22.00 -11.21
N ILE A 235 -13.98 20.98 -10.63
CA ILE A 235 -12.52 20.92 -10.46
C ILE A 235 -11.88 20.39 -11.75
N LYS A 236 -11.10 21.21 -12.42
CA LYS A 236 -10.32 20.85 -13.61
C LYS A 236 -8.94 20.35 -13.17
N ALA A 237 -8.81 19.06 -12.97
CA ALA A 237 -7.57 18.43 -12.55
C ALA A 237 -6.82 17.87 -13.77
N ASP A 238 -5.67 18.43 -14.12
CA ASP A 238 -4.81 17.89 -15.17
C ASP A 238 -4.05 16.68 -14.65
N LEU A 239 -4.30 15.51 -15.26
CA LEU A 239 -3.64 14.26 -14.86
C LEU A 239 -2.21 14.21 -15.37
N LYS A 240 -1.26 14.04 -14.47
CA LYS A 240 0.16 13.85 -14.76
C LYS A 240 0.66 12.52 -14.22
N THR A 241 1.15 11.68 -15.11
CA THR A 241 1.81 10.42 -14.77
C THR A 241 3.32 10.61 -14.66
N MET A 242 3.95 9.91 -13.72
CA MET A 242 5.38 9.98 -13.45
C MET A 242 5.96 8.57 -13.30
N GLY A 243 7.25 8.41 -13.58
CA GLY A 243 7.93 7.16 -13.24
C GLY A 243 7.86 6.90 -11.73
N ASN A 244 7.65 5.66 -11.32
CA ASN A 244 7.37 5.28 -9.93
C ASN A 244 8.35 5.90 -8.92
N ASN A 245 9.67 5.75 -9.11
CA ASN A 245 10.67 6.33 -8.20
C ASN A 245 10.60 7.86 -8.11
N ALA A 246 10.34 8.55 -9.24
CA ALA A 246 10.20 10.01 -9.25
C ALA A 246 8.93 10.43 -8.52
N TYR A 247 7.83 9.70 -8.73
CA TYR A 247 6.57 9.93 -8.03
C TYR A 247 6.73 9.77 -6.52
N TYR A 248 7.28 8.64 -6.08
CA TYR A 248 7.53 8.33 -4.68
C TYR A 248 8.39 9.41 -3.98
N ASN A 249 9.46 9.87 -4.63
CA ASN A 249 10.31 10.92 -4.07
C ASN A 249 9.59 12.28 -3.99
N GLN A 250 8.77 12.62 -4.98
CA GLN A 250 8.07 13.91 -5.00
C GLN A 250 6.90 13.95 -4.02
N GLN A 251 6.14 12.86 -3.85
CA GLN A 251 5.02 12.82 -2.92
C GLN A 251 5.46 13.01 -1.45
N SER A 252 6.70 12.63 -1.13
CA SER A 252 7.30 12.82 0.20
C SER A 252 8.08 14.14 0.33
N THR A 253 8.00 15.03 -0.68
CA THR A 253 8.64 16.35 -0.67
C THR A 253 7.59 17.43 -0.51
N PRO A 254 7.66 18.29 0.54
CA PRO A 254 6.68 19.34 0.78
C PRO A 254 6.49 20.26 -0.44
N ASN A 255 5.26 20.68 -0.69
CA ASN A 255 4.89 21.67 -1.70
C ASN A 255 5.28 21.31 -3.15
N THR A 256 5.40 20.02 -3.48
CA THR A 256 5.70 19.56 -4.85
C THR A 256 4.48 19.06 -5.59
N LEU A 257 3.67 18.22 -4.95
CA LEU A 257 2.45 17.64 -5.53
C LEU A 257 1.23 18.16 -4.77
N THR A 258 0.22 18.62 -5.51
CA THR A 258 -1.03 19.17 -4.95
C THR A 258 -1.95 18.07 -4.44
N MET A 259 -2.20 17.08 -5.27
CA MET A 259 -3.11 15.96 -5.03
C MET A 259 -2.65 14.76 -5.85
N GLY A 260 -2.75 13.55 -5.28
CA GLY A 260 -2.40 12.35 -6.04
C GLY A 260 -2.82 11.06 -5.35
N SER A 261 -2.71 9.94 -6.09
CA SER A 261 -3.00 8.62 -5.54
C SER A 261 -1.79 8.07 -4.80
N PHE A 262 -2.01 7.52 -3.62
CA PHE A 262 -1.00 6.76 -2.90
C PHE A 262 -1.66 5.59 -2.16
N GLY A 263 -0.86 4.78 -1.50
CA GLY A 263 -1.35 3.63 -0.74
C GLY A 263 -0.49 3.33 0.47
N TRP A 264 -1.07 2.57 1.38
CA TRP A 264 -0.38 2.02 2.53
C TRP A 264 -0.81 0.56 2.73
N TRP A 265 0.08 -0.30 3.10
CA TRP A 265 -0.19 -1.69 3.46
C TRP A 265 0.43 -1.99 4.80
N MET A 266 -0.15 -2.96 5.49
CA MET A 266 0.27 -3.34 6.81
C MET A 266 1.71 -3.86 6.80
N ASP A 267 2.59 -3.17 7.52
CA ASP A 267 3.95 -3.62 7.81
C ASP A 267 3.96 -4.56 9.02
N PHE A 268 3.17 -4.22 10.05
CA PHE A 268 2.97 -5.06 11.22
C PHE A 268 1.52 -4.90 11.76
N PRO A 269 0.95 -5.93 12.45
CA PRO A 269 -0.47 -5.96 12.81
C PRO A 269 -0.80 -5.07 14.03
N ASP A 270 -0.61 -3.76 13.88
CA ASP A 270 -0.90 -2.78 14.92
C ASP A 270 -1.39 -1.46 14.30
N PRO A 271 -2.43 -0.80 14.85
CA PRO A 271 -2.98 0.43 14.28
C PRO A 271 -1.99 1.61 14.31
N SER A 272 -0.93 1.56 15.12
CA SER A 272 0.15 2.56 15.10
C SER A 272 0.90 2.58 13.77
N ASP A 273 0.88 1.48 13.01
CA ASP A 273 1.41 1.36 11.66
C ASP A 273 0.69 2.23 10.62
N TRP A 274 -0.50 2.73 10.96
CA TRP A 274 -1.25 3.69 10.14
C TRP A 274 -1.10 5.12 10.63
N ILE A 275 -1.34 5.34 11.94
CA ILE A 275 -1.35 6.70 12.50
C ILE A 275 0.05 7.32 12.46
N GLY A 276 1.06 6.59 12.89
CA GLY A 276 2.44 7.08 12.91
C GLY A 276 2.95 7.55 11.54
N PRO A 277 3.03 6.66 10.55
CA PRO A 277 3.55 7.01 9.23
C PRO A 277 2.69 8.00 8.45
N LEU A 278 1.35 7.89 8.51
CA LEU A 278 0.47 8.60 7.59
C LEU A 278 -0.04 9.94 8.12
N PHE A 279 -0.13 10.10 9.45
CA PHE A 279 -0.83 11.24 10.04
C PHE A 279 -0.04 11.97 11.14
N SER A 280 1.07 11.40 11.64
CA SER A 280 1.83 12.08 12.70
C SER A 280 2.61 13.28 12.18
N LYS A 281 2.86 14.24 13.07
CA LYS A 281 3.74 15.39 12.82
C LYS A 281 5.16 14.96 12.46
N ALA A 282 5.66 13.91 13.10
CA ALA A 282 6.99 13.38 12.86
C ALA A 282 7.17 12.85 11.43
N SER A 283 6.09 12.43 10.78
CA SER A 283 6.07 11.93 9.40
C SER A 283 5.69 13.01 8.36
N ALA A 284 5.22 14.18 8.78
CA ALA A 284 4.91 15.33 7.92
C ALA A 284 6.18 16.15 7.61
N VAL A 285 7.23 15.46 7.15
CA VAL A 285 8.57 16.01 6.89
C VAL A 285 9.09 15.52 5.54
N PRO A 286 10.11 16.18 4.96
CA PRO A 286 10.74 15.67 3.73
C PRO A 286 11.22 14.22 3.90
N GLY A 287 10.80 13.34 2.99
CA GLY A 287 11.10 11.90 3.05
C GLY A 287 10.22 11.09 3.99
N GLY A 288 9.27 11.71 4.68
CA GLY A 288 8.26 11.02 5.49
C GLY A 288 7.12 10.45 4.63
N MET A 289 6.25 9.64 5.23
CA MET A 289 5.15 8.97 4.53
C MET A 289 3.83 9.75 4.56
N ASN A 290 3.75 10.84 5.34
CA ASN A 290 2.59 11.72 5.37
C ASN A 290 2.55 12.64 4.14
N SER A 291 2.03 12.12 3.03
CA SER A 291 2.00 12.79 1.73
C SER A 291 1.09 14.03 1.69
N SER A 292 0.14 14.14 2.61
CA SER A 292 -0.71 15.34 2.72
C SER A 292 -0.05 16.45 3.53
N PHE A 293 1.00 16.15 4.28
CA PHE A 293 1.64 17.05 5.26
C PHE A 293 0.69 17.60 6.32
N TRP A 294 -0.52 17.01 6.39
CA TRP A 294 -1.50 17.35 7.42
C TRP A 294 -1.14 16.71 8.75
N TRP A 295 -1.31 17.44 9.84
CA TRP A 295 -1.24 16.94 11.21
C TRP A 295 -2.06 17.85 12.12
N SER A 296 -2.52 17.34 13.25
CA SER A 296 -3.18 18.14 14.28
C SER A 296 -2.64 17.83 15.67
N GLN A 297 -2.65 18.81 16.56
CA GLN A 297 -2.21 18.61 17.95
C GLN A 297 -3.13 17.64 18.69
N GLU A 298 -4.43 17.66 18.38
CA GLU A 298 -5.41 16.73 18.96
C GLU A 298 -5.07 15.27 18.61
N LEU A 299 -4.73 15.01 17.34
CA LEU A 299 -4.32 13.67 16.90
C LEU A 299 -3.00 13.24 17.55
N GLU A 300 -2.01 14.14 17.62
CA GLU A 300 -0.72 13.85 18.27
C GLU A 300 -0.90 13.49 19.74
N ASP A 301 -1.71 14.25 20.49
CA ASP A 301 -1.97 13.99 21.89
C ASP A 301 -2.70 12.62 22.09
N ALA A 302 -3.69 12.32 21.24
CA ALA A 302 -4.39 11.04 21.25
C ALA A 302 -3.43 9.88 20.89
N TYR A 303 -2.57 10.06 19.90
CA TYR A 303 -1.59 9.07 19.45
C TYR A 303 -0.56 8.74 20.56
N VAL A 304 0.02 9.76 21.16
CA VAL A 304 0.96 9.59 22.29
C VAL A 304 0.31 8.91 23.48
N ALA A 305 -0.95 9.29 23.81
CA ALA A 305 -1.70 8.65 24.89
C ALA A 305 -1.96 7.15 24.59
N ALA A 306 -2.35 6.80 23.36
CA ALA A 306 -2.60 5.43 22.94
C ALA A 306 -1.33 4.57 22.93
N GLN A 307 -0.18 5.14 22.56
CA GLN A 307 1.11 4.42 22.61
C GLN A 307 1.49 4.00 24.05
N ALA A 308 1.12 4.79 25.05
CA ALA A 308 1.41 4.51 26.46
C ALA A 308 0.42 3.51 27.10
N MET A 309 -0.67 3.15 26.43
CA MET A 309 -1.67 2.21 26.95
C MET A 309 -1.10 0.78 27.00
N THR A 310 -1.39 0.09 28.09
CA THR A 310 -0.99 -1.32 28.31
C THR A 310 -2.16 -2.31 28.22
N ASP A 311 -3.40 -1.82 28.18
CA ASP A 311 -4.57 -2.63 27.88
C ASP A 311 -4.76 -2.70 26.36
N PRO A 312 -4.66 -3.88 25.72
CA PRO A 312 -4.71 -4.00 24.27
C PRO A 312 -6.06 -3.56 23.67
N GLN A 313 -7.17 -3.86 24.35
CA GLN A 313 -8.50 -3.54 23.83
C GLN A 313 -8.77 -2.03 23.89
N ALA A 314 -8.53 -1.41 25.04
CA ALA A 314 -8.68 0.05 25.20
C ALA A 314 -7.77 0.81 24.24
N ARG A 315 -6.58 0.27 23.96
CA ARG A 315 -5.64 0.84 22.98
C ARG A 315 -6.20 0.80 21.55
N ILE A 316 -6.74 -0.35 21.11
CA ILE A 316 -7.37 -0.48 19.79
C ILE A 316 -8.56 0.48 19.65
N GLU A 317 -9.39 0.62 20.69
CA GLU A 317 -10.53 1.55 20.72
C GLU A 317 -10.06 3.01 20.61
N ALA A 318 -8.97 3.38 21.28
CA ALA A 318 -8.39 4.72 21.18
C ALA A 318 -7.90 5.00 19.74
N TYR A 319 -7.21 4.06 19.08
CA TYR A 319 -6.82 4.20 17.67
C TYR A 319 -8.02 4.24 16.73
N SER A 320 -9.06 3.46 17.02
CA SER A 320 -10.30 3.51 16.24
C SER A 320 -10.95 4.89 16.29
N ALA A 321 -10.97 5.52 17.48
CA ALA A 321 -11.53 6.86 17.68
C ALA A 321 -10.71 7.95 16.96
N MET A 322 -9.42 7.77 16.75
CA MET A 322 -8.59 8.74 16.00
C MET A 322 -9.07 8.93 14.55
N GLN A 323 -9.76 7.95 13.97
CA GLN A 323 -10.37 8.11 12.65
C GLN A 323 -11.38 9.25 12.60
N ASP A 324 -12.10 9.54 13.69
CA ASP A 324 -13.05 10.64 13.76
C ASP A 324 -12.31 12.01 13.68
N ILE A 325 -11.16 12.13 14.32
CA ILE A 325 -10.29 13.34 14.23
C ILE A 325 -9.79 13.54 12.81
N ILE A 326 -9.29 12.47 12.18
CA ILE A 326 -8.76 12.51 10.81
C ILE A 326 -9.87 12.87 9.81
N ALA A 327 -11.07 12.30 10.01
CA ALA A 327 -12.22 12.53 9.15
C ALA A 327 -12.79 13.95 9.28
N ALA A 328 -12.79 14.52 10.49
CA ALA A 328 -13.28 15.88 10.72
C ALA A 328 -12.54 16.92 9.90
N ASP A 329 -11.28 16.66 9.55
CA ASP A 329 -10.42 17.56 8.77
C ASP A 329 -10.09 17.01 7.37
N THR A 330 -10.55 15.82 7.05
CA THR A 330 -10.34 15.13 5.76
C THR A 330 -8.87 15.12 5.33
N ALA A 331 -7.99 14.59 6.16
CA ALA A 331 -6.55 14.56 5.86
C ALA A 331 -6.24 13.80 4.56
N TYR A 332 -6.97 12.71 4.28
CA TYR A 332 -6.94 11.92 3.05
C TYR A 332 -8.36 11.59 2.59
N ALA A 333 -8.54 11.33 1.31
CA ALA A 333 -9.76 10.73 0.79
C ALA A 333 -9.51 9.22 0.57
N PRO A 334 -10.03 8.32 1.42
CA PRO A 334 -9.94 6.87 1.19
C PRO A 334 -10.61 6.49 -0.11
N LEU A 335 -10.05 5.54 -0.86
CA LEU A 335 -10.59 5.08 -2.14
C LEU A 335 -11.05 3.62 -2.06
N TYR A 336 -10.12 2.71 -1.85
CA TYR A 336 -10.41 1.28 -1.81
C TYR A 336 -9.35 0.50 -1.03
N SER A 337 -9.73 -0.71 -0.61
CA SER A 337 -8.79 -1.72 -0.11
C SER A 337 -8.56 -2.74 -1.23
N PRO A 338 -7.31 -3.01 -1.64
CA PRO A 338 -7.02 -3.91 -2.73
C PRO A 338 -7.17 -5.39 -2.33
N THR A 339 -7.53 -6.21 -3.30
CA THR A 339 -7.44 -7.67 -3.22
C THR A 339 -6.29 -8.11 -4.12
N GLN A 340 -5.33 -8.79 -3.56
CA GLN A 340 -4.28 -9.39 -4.37
C GLN A 340 -4.82 -10.62 -5.06
N THR A 341 -4.69 -10.66 -6.38
CA THR A 341 -4.98 -11.84 -7.18
C THR A 341 -3.75 -12.18 -8.01
N THR A 342 -3.30 -13.42 -7.89
CA THR A 342 -2.13 -13.91 -8.62
C THR A 342 -2.38 -15.33 -9.10
N MET A 343 -1.42 -15.91 -9.81
CA MET A 343 -1.49 -17.30 -10.23
C MET A 343 -0.10 -17.94 -10.33
N CYS A 344 -0.07 -19.26 -10.22
CA CYS A 344 1.11 -20.07 -10.50
C CYS A 344 0.81 -21.15 -11.53
N SER A 345 1.85 -21.84 -11.99
CA SER A 345 1.70 -23.01 -12.87
C SER A 345 1.23 -24.23 -12.07
N GLU A 346 0.68 -25.21 -12.80
CA GLU A 346 0.28 -26.51 -12.23
C GLU A 346 1.42 -27.29 -11.57
N ASN A 347 2.66 -26.98 -11.95
CA ASN A 347 3.86 -27.62 -11.44
C ASN A 347 4.29 -27.12 -10.06
N VAL A 348 3.73 -26.00 -9.59
CA VAL A 348 4.05 -25.44 -8.29
C VAL A 348 3.13 -26.05 -7.24
N GLY A 349 3.72 -26.62 -6.18
CA GLY A 349 3.03 -27.07 -4.98
C GLY A 349 3.31 -26.13 -3.80
N GLY A 350 2.41 -26.13 -2.79
CA GLY A 350 2.57 -25.30 -1.59
C GLY A 350 2.39 -23.80 -1.79
N PHE A 351 1.92 -23.36 -2.96
CA PHE A 351 1.68 -21.95 -3.23
C PHE A 351 0.52 -21.41 -2.40
N TYR A 352 0.74 -20.29 -1.72
CA TYR A 352 -0.30 -19.53 -1.00
C TYR A 352 0.00 -18.03 -1.03
N LEU A 353 -1.04 -17.22 -0.80
CA LEU A 353 -0.91 -15.78 -0.61
C LEU A 353 -0.87 -15.47 0.88
N HIS A 354 0.18 -14.79 1.31
CA HIS A 354 0.27 -14.23 2.65
C HIS A 354 -0.36 -12.83 2.67
N PRO A 355 -1.18 -12.47 3.67
CA PRO A 355 -1.90 -11.18 3.69
C PRO A 355 -0.98 -9.96 3.77
N VAL A 356 0.26 -10.11 4.25
CA VAL A 356 1.28 -9.07 4.35
C VAL A 356 2.37 -9.26 3.30
N TYR A 357 3.09 -10.38 3.35
CA TYR A 357 4.26 -10.64 2.48
C TYR A 357 3.91 -11.11 1.06
N GLN A 358 2.63 -11.23 0.75
CA GLN A 358 2.11 -11.63 -0.56
C GLN A 358 2.47 -13.06 -0.94
N ILE A 359 3.62 -13.31 -1.53
CA ILE A 359 4.06 -14.64 -1.97
C ILE A 359 5.30 -15.02 -1.17
N ASP A 360 5.29 -16.24 -0.62
CA ASP A 360 6.47 -16.87 -0.04
C ASP A 360 6.93 -18.06 -0.92
N PRO A 361 7.75 -17.82 -1.95
CA PRO A 361 8.20 -18.89 -2.83
C PRO A 361 9.10 -19.90 -2.10
N GLY A 362 9.73 -19.52 -0.99
CA GLY A 362 10.57 -20.41 -0.20
C GLY A 362 9.84 -21.55 0.50
N SER A 363 8.50 -21.48 0.58
CA SER A 363 7.64 -22.58 1.07
C SER A 363 7.13 -23.50 -0.04
N CYS A 364 7.36 -23.15 -1.31
CA CYS A 364 6.91 -23.90 -2.47
C CYS A 364 7.82 -25.08 -2.80
N TRP A 365 7.30 -26.00 -3.61
CA TRP A 365 8.05 -27.08 -4.24
C TRP A 365 7.60 -27.29 -5.69
N MET A 366 8.44 -27.92 -6.50
CA MET A 366 8.05 -28.37 -7.83
C MET A 366 7.48 -29.78 -7.75
N LYS A 367 6.34 -30.02 -8.43
CA LYS A 367 5.68 -31.34 -8.50
C LYS A 367 6.38 -32.25 -9.50
#